data_d2f692bf32fa7335d9576fd4b0dd5417
#
_entry.id   d2f692bf32fa7335d9576fd4b0dd5417
#
_cell.length_a   1.000
_cell.length_b   1.000
_cell.length_c   1.000
_cell.angle_alpha   90.00
_cell.angle_beta   90.00
_cell.angle_gamma   90.00
#
_symmetry.space_group_name_H-M   'P 1'
#
loop_
_entity.id
_entity.type
_entity.pdbx_description
1 polymer ?
#
loop_
_entity_poly.entity_id
_entity_poly.type
_entity_poly.pdbx_seq_one_letter_code
_entity_poly.pdbx_strand_id
1 'polypeptide(L)'
;MMKRIFTLICALVCAAMATNGVAQGYTDGVFIVNEDWFGHNSSTVNFYSYATGGMQYRVFQKENAGKTLGNTTQFAAQDGSNIYCCSKQNYGSTGGRFDVADANTLLLKHSISTFDGGGDTRACYPLSSTKVYVGTSSGIYVYNPTTAEMSSSPIEGTGESEPGEMVEANGKLFVCAQGKGVYVIDTATDRLISTIDVNDAACTIFKVNKQVWVAVNSCTWGTPGASDTEQFVEIDTENLVAKTPIAVNMACQNPAWAWKKTSPAVDAQNKVLYYGPADGKNFISKYELETGAFTENFITLPEGQYMYGNVCELDPNTGILIVVTFEQYGSQNYYLHFYNKNGEEVGEQILLESNYWFPAMVMVAPTSQSPTGIS
;
A
#
# COMPACT_ATOMS: atom_id res chain seq x y z
N MET A 1 -15.76 49.86 67.23
CA MET A 1 -16.59 49.26 66.22
C MET A 1 -15.67 48.68 65.15
N MET A 2 -15.20 47.42 65.37
CA MET A 2 -14.21 46.77 64.48
C MET A 2 -14.96 45.77 63.58
N LYS A 3 -14.93 46.02 62.27
CA LYS A 3 -15.42 45.09 61.25
C LYS A 3 -14.31 44.10 60.95
N ARG A 4 -14.56 42.81 61.26
CA ARG A 4 -13.70 41.70 60.87
C ARG A 4 -14.04 41.33 59.42
N ILE A 5 -13.08 41.44 58.54
CA ILE A 5 -13.15 40.96 57.16
C ILE A 5 -12.68 39.51 57.19
N PHE A 6 -13.60 38.56 56.87
CA PHE A 6 -13.22 37.17 56.62
C PHE A 6 -12.81 37.03 55.16
N THR A 7 -11.50 36.77 54.97
CA THR A 7 -10.96 36.40 53.65
C THR A 7 -11.14 34.91 53.44
N LEU A 8 -12.03 34.52 52.56
CA LEU A 8 -12.24 33.14 52.15
C LEU A 8 -11.18 32.76 51.10
N ILE A 9 -10.21 31.98 51.45
CA ILE A 9 -9.23 31.38 50.53
C ILE A 9 -9.90 30.16 49.90
N CYS A 10 -10.37 30.28 48.67
CA CYS A 10 -10.76 29.14 47.85
C CYS A 10 -9.48 28.51 47.30
N ALA A 11 -9.01 27.42 47.92
CA ALA A 11 -8.00 26.56 47.33
C ALA A 11 -8.67 25.78 46.18
N LEU A 12 -8.38 26.18 44.96
CA LEU A 12 -8.72 25.43 43.76
C LEU A 12 -7.77 24.22 43.68
N VAL A 13 -8.23 23.08 44.16
CA VAL A 13 -7.57 21.80 43.89
C VAL A 13 -7.89 21.44 42.43
N CYS A 14 -7.00 21.76 41.52
CA CYS A 14 -6.97 21.16 40.19
C CYS A 14 -6.61 19.69 40.35
N ALA A 15 -7.62 18.84 40.53
CA ALA A 15 -7.46 17.41 40.28
C ALA A 15 -7.25 17.25 38.76
N ALA A 16 -5.99 17.10 38.36
CA ALA A 16 -5.67 16.57 37.06
C ALA A 16 -6.23 15.14 37.03
N MET A 17 -7.47 15.01 36.54
CA MET A 17 -7.95 13.71 36.10
C MET A 17 -7.07 13.35 34.93
N ALA A 18 -6.09 12.47 35.14
CA ALA A 18 -5.51 11.69 34.08
C ALA A 18 -6.68 10.89 33.48
N THR A 19 -7.33 11.45 32.49
CA THR A 19 -8.14 10.64 31.59
C THR A 19 -7.14 9.65 30.99
N ASN A 20 -7.22 8.40 31.43
CA ASN A 20 -6.71 7.30 30.64
C ASN A 20 -7.50 7.39 29.32
N GLY A 21 -7.02 8.23 28.42
CA GLY A 21 -7.51 8.27 27.06
C GLY A 21 -7.25 6.86 26.53
N VAL A 22 -8.31 6.13 26.29
CA VAL A 22 -8.28 4.99 25.41
C VAL A 22 -7.57 5.54 24.17
N ALA A 23 -6.41 5.00 23.84
CA ALA A 23 -5.66 5.41 22.67
C ALA A 23 -6.65 5.38 21.50
N GLN A 24 -6.88 6.53 20.89
CA GLN A 24 -7.83 6.64 19.78
C GLN A 24 -7.23 5.76 18.68
N GLY A 25 -7.87 4.62 18.43
CA GLY A 25 -7.36 3.68 17.44
C GLY A 25 -7.29 4.35 16.07
N TYR A 26 -6.32 3.98 15.27
CA TYR A 26 -6.16 4.41 13.87
C TYR A 26 -7.15 3.62 12.99
N THR A 27 -8.42 3.85 13.24
CA THR A 27 -9.55 3.26 12.53
C THR A 27 -10.36 4.38 11.89
N ASP A 28 -11.14 4.07 10.88
CA ASP A 28 -12.00 5.04 10.20
C ASP A 28 -11.20 6.21 9.59
N GLY A 29 -10.39 5.87 8.59
CA GLY A 29 -9.52 6.84 7.92
C GLY A 29 -8.58 6.20 6.89
N VAL A 30 -7.53 6.91 6.58
CA VAL A 30 -6.56 6.53 5.55
C VAL A 30 -5.15 6.63 6.07
N PHE A 31 -4.39 5.57 5.91
CA PHE A 31 -2.93 5.59 6.05
C PHE A 31 -2.27 6.05 4.76
N ILE A 32 -1.28 6.92 4.87
CA ILE A 32 -0.36 7.29 3.80
C ILE A 32 1.00 6.75 4.20
N VAL A 33 1.48 5.75 3.45
CA VAL A 33 2.81 5.16 3.65
C VAL A 33 3.81 5.96 2.84
N ASN A 34 4.83 6.49 3.50
CA ASN A 34 5.81 7.37 2.89
C ASN A 34 7.19 6.72 2.87
N GLU A 35 7.86 6.81 1.73
CA GLU A 35 9.28 6.45 1.63
C GLU A 35 10.16 7.38 2.45
N ASP A 36 9.73 8.64 2.57
CA ASP A 36 10.53 9.77 3.00
C ASP A 36 11.77 9.97 2.11
N TRP A 37 12.65 10.87 2.48
CA TRP A 37 13.81 11.20 1.65
C TRP A 37 14.86 10.11 1.70
N PHE A 38 14.99 9.37 0.62
CA PHE A 38 15.97 8.30 0.47
C PHE A 38 17.38 8.72 0.88
N GLY A 39 18.01 7.94 1.75
CA GLY A 39 19.36 8.20 2.27
C GLY A 39 19.45 9.28 3.36
N HIS A 40 18.34 9.93 3.74
CA HIS A 40 18.30 10.97 4.76
C HIS A 40 17.40 10.61 5.93
N ASN A 41 16.23 10.06 5.69
CA ASN A 41 15.23 9.77 6.71
C ASN A 41 14.77 8.33 6.65
N SER A 42 14.35 7.79 7.80
CA SER A 42 13.57 6.56 7.84
C SER A 42 12.14 6.84 7.42
N SER A 43 11.49 5.84 6.87
CA SER A 43 10.13 5.89 6.39
C SER A 43 9.11 6.19 7.48
N THR A 44 7.98 6.72 7.09
CA THR A 44 6.92 7.13 8.01
C THR A 44 5.54 6.67 7.52
N VAL A 45 4.58 6.73 8.44
CA VAL A 45 3.16 6.58 8.12
C VAL A 45 2.43 7.81 8.65
N ASN A 46 1.64 8.45 7.80
CA ASN A 46 0.69 9.48 8.20
C ASN A 46 -0.73 8.90 8.20
N PHE A 47 -1.63 9.50 8.95
CA PHE A 47 -3.02 9.06 9.06
C PHE A 47 -3.99 10.23 8.91
N TYR A 48 -4.93 10.11 7.99
CA TYR A 48 -6.07 11.02 7.90
C TYR A 48 -7.29 10.38 8.54
N SER A 49 -7.88 11.05 9.52
CA SER A 49 -9.07 10.57 10.22
C SER A 49 -10.34 11.12 9.59
N TYR A 50 -11.24 10.27 9.16
CA TYR A 50 -12.56 10.68 8.67
C TYR A 50 -13.41 11.33 9.78
N ALA A 51 -13.29 10.83 11.01
CA ALA A 51 -14.04 11.33 12.15
C ALA A 51 -13.72 12.79 12.52
N THR A 52 -12.45 13.21 12.34
CA THR A 52 -12.00 14.56 12.70
C THR A 52 -11.74 15.46 11.50
N GLY A 53 -11.63 14.90 10.30
CA GLY A 53 -11.18 15.61 9.10
C GLY A 53 -9.72 16.10 9.19
N GLY A 54 -8.90 15.49 10.05
CA GLY A 54 -7.54 15.96 10.35
C GLY A 54 -6.45 14.97 10.02
N MET A 55 -5.28 15.52 9.58
CA MET A 55 -4.06 14.75 9.37
C MET A 55 -3.29 14.58 10.68
N GLN A 56 -2.78 13.38 10.89
CA GLN A 56 -1.82 13.04 11.94
C GLN A 56 -0.54 12.54 11.25
N TYR A 57 0.58 13.14 11.62
CA TYR A 57 1.86 12.88 10.95
C TYR A 57 2.72 11.93 11.77
N ARG A 58 3.50 11.08 11.09
CA ARG A 58 4.49 10.16 11.69
C ARG A 58 3.89 9.32 12.81
N VAL A 59 2.66 8.82 12.58
CA VAL A 59 1.89 8.14 13.61
C VAL A 59 2.59 6.87 14.14
N PHE A 60 3.35 6.16 13.29
CA PHE A 60 4.14 5.02 13.76
C PHE A 60 5.20 5.44 14.79
N GLN A 61 5.98 6.49 14.49
CA GLN A 61 7.02 6.99 15.41
C GLN A 61 6.42 7.60 16.68
N LYS A 62 5.25 8.23 16.57
CA LYS A 62 4.51 8.78 17.71
C LYS A 62 4.13 7.69 18.70
N GLU A 63 3.65 6.55 18.24
CA GLU A 63 3.23 5.44 19.09
C GLU A 63 4.42 4.57 19.56
N ASN A 64 5.55 4.64 18.88
CA ASN A 64 6.73 3.83 19.16
C ASN A 64 7.95 4.72 19.47
N ALA A 65 7.99 5.33 20.66
CA ALA A 65 9.04 6.26 21.07
C ALA A 65 10.45 5.70 20.83
N GLY A 66 11.26 6.44 20.06
CA GLY A 66 12.62 6.04 19.71
C GLY A 66 12.73 4.89 18.68
N LYS A 67 11.62 4.51 18.05
CA LYS A 67 11.58 3.54 16.94
C LYS A 67 11.19 4.22 15.64
N THR A 68 11.68 3.66 14.55
CA THR A 68 11.32 4.05 13.18
C THR A 68 10.92 2.81 12.38
N LEU A 69 10.31 3.00 11.23
CA LEU A 69 10.30 1.97 10.19
C LEU A 69 11.68 1.86 9.54
N GLY A 70 11.87 0.89 8.68
CA GLY A 70 13.03 0.83 7.78
C GLY A 70 13.09 2.05 6.84
N ASN A 71 13.98 2.00 5.87
CA ASN A 71 14.13 3.07 4.89
C ASN A 71 13.48 2.65 3.57
N THR A 72 12.85 3.62 2.91
CA THR A 72 12.20 3.37 1.63
C THR A 72 11.12 2.28 1.75
N THR A 73 10.17 2.50 2.68
CA THR A 73 8.98 1.66 2.81
C THR A 73 8.04 1.98 1.65
N GLN A 74 7.96 1.06 0.70
CA GLN A 74 7.24 1.26 -0.55
C GLN A 74 5.96 0.45 -0.66
N PHE A 75 5.76 -0.46 0.26
CA PHE A 75 4.57 -1.29 0.30
C PHE A 75 4.15 -1.58 1.75
N ALA A 76 2.86 -1.61 1.98
CA ALA A 76 2.27 -2.12 3.20
C ALA A 76 0.99 -2.90 2.89
N ALA A 77 0.66 -3.84 3.76
CA ALA A 77 -0.60 -4.58 3.72
C ALA A 77 -1.18 -4.71 5.13
N GLN A 78 -2.46 -5.04 5.23
CA GLN A 78 -3.11 -5.28 6.52
C GLN A 78 -4.04 -6.50 6.46
N ASP A 79 -4.25 -7.13 7.62
CA ASP A 79 -5.19 -8.23 7.81
C ASP A 79 -6.32 -7.90 8.80
N GLY A 80 -6.47 -6.62 9.16
CA GLY A 80 -7.40 -6.12 10.17
C GLY A 80 -6.86 -6.19 11.61
N SER A 81 -5.84 -7.00 11.87
CA SER A 81 -5.17 -7.12 13.18
C SER A 81 -3.76 -6.54 13.17
N ASN A 82 -3.09 -6.63 12.05
CA ASN A 82 -1.73 -6.17 11.84
C ASN A 82 -1.60 -5.34 10.58
N ILE A 83 -0.65 -4.40 10.62
CA ILE A 83 -0.09 -3.74 9.46
C ILE A 83 1.32 -4.29 9.24
N TYR A 84 1.61 -4.68 8.02
CA TYR A 84 2.89 -5.21 7.57
C TYR A 84 3.55 -4.18 6.66
N CYS A 85 4.72 -3.67 7.03
CA CYS A 85 5.46 -2.67 6.27
C CYS A 85 6.69 -3.32 5.62
N CYS A 86 6.80 -3.16 4.31
CA CYS A 86 7.90 -3.65 3.50
C CYS A 86 8.86 -2.52 3.16
N SER A 87 10.06 -2.54 3.73
CA SER A 87 11.10 -1.53 3.55
C SER A 87 12.25 -2.10 2.72
N LYS A 88 12.68 -1.36 1.72
CA LYS A 88 13.79 -1.78 0.85
C LYS A 88 15.09 -1.92 1.63
N GLN A 89 15.33 -1.03 2.58
CA GLN A 89 16.58 -0.94 3.34
C GLN A 89 16.30 -0.60 4.80
N ASN A 90 17.33 -0.68 5.63
CA ASN A 90 17.23 -0.32 7.04
C ASN A 90 18.49 0.41 7.57
N TYR A 91 19.25 1.07 6.72
CA TYR A 91 20.47 1.77 7.11
C TYR A 91 20.17 2.94 8.05
N GLY A 92 20.78 2.92 9.25
CA GLY A 92 20.62 3.98 10.24
C GLY A 92 19.22 4.09 10.85
N SER A 93 18.28 3.19 10.50
CA SER A 93 16.98 3.09 11.13
C SER A 93 17.01 2.12 12.31
N THR A 94 16.01 2.22 13.19
CA THR A 94 15.76 1.20 14.23
C THR A 94 14.74 0.16 13.77
N GLY A 95 14.11 0.36 12.63
CA GLY A 95 13.18 -0.57 11.99
C GLY A 95 13.87 -1.61 11.15
N GLY A 96 13.12 -2.60 10.75
CA GLY A 96 13.55 -3.69 9.90
C GLY A 96 13.29 -3.44 8.41
N ARG A 97 13.62 -4.42 7.62
CA ARG A 97 13.14 -4.51 6.23
C ARG A 97 11.69 -5.00 6.18
N PHE A 98 11.24 -5.65 7.23
CA PHE A 98 9.84 -6.05 7.40
C PHE A 98 9.43 -5.78 8.84
N ASP A 99 8.53 -4.82 9.02
CA ASP A 99 8.01 -4.41 10.31
C ASP A 99 6.53 -4.77 10.42
N VAL A 100 6.14 -5.30 11.57
CA VAL A 100 4.76 -5.71 11.87
C VAL A 100 4.26 -4.91 13.06
N ALA A 101 3.21 -4.14 12.87
CA ALA A 101 2.58 -3.35 13.91
C ALA A 101 1.11 -3.74 14.08
N ASP A 102 0.54 -3.40 15.22
CA ASP A 102 -0.89 -3.55 15.47
C ASP A 102 -1.69 -2.60 14.58
N ALA A 103 -2.74 -3.08 13.93
CA ALA A 103 -3.50 -2.29 12.96
C ALA A 103 -4.28 -1.13 13.59
N ASN A 104 -4.65 -1.23 14.88
CA ASN A 104 -5.42 -0.20 15.57
C ASN A 104 -4.54 0.83 16.27
N THR A 105 -3.46 0.36 16.90
CA THR A 105 -2.61 1.19 17.78
C THR A 105 -1.31 1.59 17.14
N LEU A 106 -0.91 0.97 16.04
CA LEU A 106 0.40 1.06 15.38
C LEU A 106 1.58 0.70 16.27
N LEU A 107 1.35 0.08 17.43
CA LEU A 107 2.42 -0.42 18.25
C LEU A 107 3.18 -1.52 17.54
N LEU A 108 4.50 -1.37 17.45
CA LEU A 108 5.40 -2.34 16.83
C LEU A 108 5.35 -3.66 17.58
N LYS A 109 5.02 -4.74 16.89
CA LYS A 109 5.02 -6.11 17.41
C LYS A 109 6.33 -6.82 17.11
N HIS A 110 6.75 -6.76 15.84
CA HIS A 110 7.93 -7.48 15.36
C HIS A 110 8.67 -6.65 14.31
N SER A 111 10.00 -6.85 14.24
CA SER A 111 10.86 -6.20 13.25
C SER A 111 11.91 -7.20 12.78
N ILE A 112 11.97 -7.42 11.46
CA ILE A 112 12.91 -8.34 10.83
C ILE A 112 13.87 -7.51 9.99
N SER A 113 15.12 -7.44 10.43
CA SER A 113 16.15 -6.59 9.81
C SER A 113 16.84 -7.27 8.62
N THR A 114 16.91 -8.59 8.63
CA THR A 114 17.60 -9.38 7.60
C THR A 114 16.85 -10.67 7.32
N PHE A 115 16.99 -11.17 6.11
CA PHE A 115 16.52 -12.49 5.69
C PHE A 115 17.75 -13.38 5.45
N ASP A 116 17.62 -14.67 5.73
CA ASP A 116 18.62 -15.64 5.30
C ASP A 116 18.64 -15.64 3.75
N GLY A 117 19.81 -15.44 3.15
CA GLY A 117 19.93 -15.19 1.71
C GLY A 117 19.83 -13.72 1.30
N GLY A 118 19.53 -12.81 2.23
CA GLY A 118 19.50 -11.36 1.98
C GLY A 118 18.23 -10.90 1.26
N GLY A 119 18.33 -9.78 0.60
CA GLY A 119 17.26 -9.21 -0.24
C GLY A 119 16.54 -8.02 0.38
N ASP A 120 16.13 -7.14 -0.50
CA ASP A 120 15.27 -5.99 -0.20
C ASP A 120 13.82 -6.46 -0.19
N THR A 121 13.03 -6.06 0.80
CA THR A 121 11.61 -6.40 0.83
C THR A 121 10.84 -5.58 -0.21
N ARG A 122 9.90 -6.21 -0.89
CA ARG A 122 9.16 -5.63 -2.02
C ARG A 122 7.69 -5.46 -1.72
N ALA A 123 7.02 -6.56 -1.43
CA ALA A 123 5.59 -6.61 -1.16
C ALA A 123 5.30 -7.76 -0.21
N CYS A 124 4.13 -7.77 0.38
CA CYS A 124 3.65 -8.89 1.18
C CYS A 124 2.17 -9.15 0.94
N TYR A 125 1.75 -10.37 1.24
CA TYR A 125 0.36 -10.77 1.16
C TYR A 125 -0.05 -11.51 2.45
N PRO A 126 -0.85 -10.92 3.32
CA PRO A 126 -1.40 -11.59 4.49
C PRO A 126 -2.52 -12.55 4.04
N LEU A 127 -2.22 -13.84 4.08
CA LEU A 127 -3.18 -14.88 3.72
C LEU A 127 -4.09 -15.25 4.89
N SER A 128 -3.54 -15.31 6.09
CA SER A 128 -4.27 -15.67 7.31
C SER A 128 -3.56 -15.14 8.56
N SER A 129 -4.17 -15.31 9.73
CA SER A 129 -3.56 -14.96 11.02
C SER A 129 -2.26 -15.72 11.34
N THR A 130 -1.94 -16.76 10.58
CA THR A 130 -0.72 -17.58 10.77
C THR A 130 0.19 -17.60 9.54
N LYS A 131 -0.18 -16.93 8.44
CA LYS A 131 0.60 -16.97 7.21
C LYS A 131 0.57 -15.66 6.45
N VAL A 132 1.75 -15.09 6.23
CA VAL A 132 1.99 -13.94 5.36
C VAL A 132 3.10 -14.30 4.39
N TYR A 133 2.88 -14.10 3.10
CA TYR A 133 3.94 -14.22 2.10
C TYR A 133 4.67 -12.89 2.00
N VAL A 134 6.00 -12.95 1.98
CA VAL A 134 6.88 -11.77 1.95
C VAL A 134 7.82 -11.90 0.75
N GLY A 135 7.61 -11.09 -0.26
CA GLY A 135 8.46 -11.00 -1.45
C GLY A 135 9.68 -10.13 -1.19
N THR A 136 10.83 -10.66 -1.53
CA THR A 136 12.12 -9.96 -1.46
C THR A 136 12.87 -10.09 -2.78
N SER A 137 13.92 -9.31 -2.98
CA SER A 137 14.79 -9.47 -4.15
C SER A 137 15.53 -10.82 -4.20
N SER A 138 15.40 -11.66 -3.16
CA SER A 138 15.99 -13.00 -3.07
C SER A 138 14.95 -14.13 -3.13
N GLY A 139 13.68 -13.79 -3.30
CA GLY A 139 12.58 -14.76 -3.38
C GLY A 139 11.45 -14.47 -2.41
N ILE A 140 10.56 -15.43 -2.26
CA ILE A 140 9.35 -15.29 -1.44
C ILE A 140 9.51 -16.11 -0.17
N TYR A 141 9.38 -15.46 0.97
CA TYR A 141 9.44 -16.06 2.30
C TYR A 141 8.04 -16.22 2.88
N VAL A 142 7.91 -17.09 3.88
CA VAL A 142 6.67 -17.28 4.65
C VAL A 142 6.89 -16.81 6.07
N TYR A 143 6.07 -15.86 6.50
CA TYR A 143 6.09 -15.32 7.86
C TYR A 143 4.85 -15.78 8.63
N ASN A 144 5.04 -16.18 9.87
CA ASN A 144 3.96 -16.52 10.81
C ASN A 144 3.76 -15.38 11.81
N PRO A 145 2.69 -14.58 11.72
CA PRO A 145 2.43 -13.49 12.66
C PRO A 145 2.22 -13.92 14.11
N THR A 146 1.75 -15.16 14.33
CA THR A 146 1.47 -15.67 15.68
C THR A 146 2.74 -16.04 16.43
N THR A 147 3.73 -16.62 15.73
CA THR A 147 5.02 -17.02 16.35
C THR A 147 6.13 -16.02 16.10
N ALA A 148 5.91 -15.01 15.26
CA ALA A 148 6.90 -14.04 14.80
C ALA A 148 8.09 -14.67 14.06
N GLU A 149 7.88 -15.80 13.41
CA GLU A 149 8.93 -16.55 12.74
C GLU A 149 8.82 -16.36 11.21
N MET A 150 9.96 -16.13 10.59
CA MET A 150 10.16 -16.13 9.14
C MET A 150 10.79 -17.45 8.72
N SER A 151 10.37 -18.02 7.59
CA SER A 151 11.04 -19.18 7.01
C SER A 151 12.53 -18.91 6.82
N SER A 152 13.39 -19.90 7.09
CA SER A 152 14.85 -19.78 6.98
C SER A 152 15.35 -19.65 5.54
N SER A 153 14.53 -19.99 4.56
CA SER A 153 14.85 -19.89 3.14
C SER A 153 13.60 -19.45 2.34
N PRO A 154 13.79 -18.84 1.18
CA PRO A 154 12.67 -18.56 0.30
C PRO A 154 12.06 -19.85 -0.26
N ILE A 155 10.84 -19.75 -0.76
CA ILE A 155 10.19 -20.83 -1.53
C ILE A 155 11.07 -21.16 -2.73
N GLU A 156 11.39 -22.43 -2.91
CA GLU A 156 12.24 -22.92 -3.99
C GLU A 156 11.75 -22.45 -5.37
N GLY A 157 12.65 -21.96 -6.20
CA GLY A 157 12.36 -21.46 -7.55
C GLY A 157 11.88 -20.01 -7.62
N THR A 158 11.66 -19.33 -6.48
CA THR A 158 11.19 -17.93 -6.49
C THR A 158 12.31 -16.89 -6.45
N GLY A 159 13.56 -17.29 -6.27
CA GLY A 159 14.73 -16.41 -6.21
C GLY A 159 15.28 -15.95 -7.56
N GLU A 160 14.68 -16.36 -8.67
CA GLU A 160 15.17 -16.03 -10.02
C GLU A 160 14.60 -14.74 -10.60
N SER A 161 13.70 -14.09 -9.88
CA SER A 161 13.08 -12.81 -10.26
C SER A 161 12.85 -11.96 -9.04
N GLU A 162 12.42 -10.72 -9.25
CA GLU A 162 12.01 -9.83 -8.19
C GLU A 162 10.48 -9.93 -8.01
N PRO A 163 9.99 -10.61 -6.94
CA PRO A 163 8.57 -10.70 -6.66
C PRO A 163 8.01 -9.32 -6.29
N GLY A 164 6.95 -8.92 -6.96
CA GLY A 164 6.18 -7.72 -6.68
C GLY A 164 4.87 -8.03 -5.94
N GLU A 165 3.81 -7.32 -6.32
CA GLU A 165 2.48 -7.48 -5.75
C GLU A 165 1.95 -8.91 -5.92
N MET A 166 1.03 -9.29 -5.03
CA MET A 166 0.52 -10.65 -4.92
C MET A 166 -0.99 -10.63 -4.69
N VAL A 167 -1.69 -11.64 -5.22
CA VAL A 167 -3.11 -11.86 -4.95
C VAL A 167 -3.39 -13.36 -4.78
N GLU A 168 -4.36 -13.69 -3.95
CA GLU A 168 -4.80 -15.07 -3.76
C GLU A 168 -6.10 -15.33 -4.53
N ALA A 169 -6.19 -16.48 -5.17
CA ALA A 169 -7.41 -17.02 -5.74
C ALA A 169 -7.37 -18.57 -5.76
N ASN A 170 -8.46 -19.19 -5.38
CA ASN A 170 -8.65 -20.65 -5.46
C ASN A 170 -7.54 -21.48 -4.77
N GLY A 171 -7.08 -21.02 -3.59
CA GLY A 171 -6.02 -21.69 -2.83
C GLY A 171 -4.62 -21.55 -3.45
N LYS A 172 -4.43 -20.59 -4.34
CA LYS A 172 -3.15 -20.30 -4.98
C LYS A 172 -2.81 -18.82 -4.82
N LEU A 173 -1.56 -18.55 -4.52
CA LEU A 173 -1.01 -17.19 -4.56
C LEU A 173 -0.42 -16.94 -5.93
N PHE A 174 -0.87 -15.89 -6.58
CA PHE A 174 -0.35 -15.38 -7.85
C PHE A 174 0.54 -14.18 -7.55
N VAL A 175 1.77 -14.22 -8.03
CA VAL A 175 2.79 -13.22 -7.73
C VAL A 175 3.31 -12.61 -9.02
N CYS A 176 3.29 -11.29 -9.11
CA CYS A 176 3.98 -10.60 -10.18
C CYS A 176 5.49 -10.85 -10.07
N ALA A 177 6.03 -11.67 -10.96
CA ALA A 177 7.44 -12.05 -10.98
C ALA A 177 8.15 -11.32 -12.12
N GLN A 178 8.83 -10.24 -11.80
CA GLN A 178 9.44 -9.35 -12.78
C GLN A 178 10.40 -10.10 -13.72
N GLY A 179 10.18 -9.95 -15.01
CA GLY A 179 10.99 -10.60 -16.05
C GLY A 179 10.78 -12.12 -16.21
N LYS A 180 9.81 -12.71 -15.48
CA LYS A 180 9.47 -14.14 -15.53
C LYS A 180 7.98 -14.40 -15.79
N GLY A 181 7.12 -13.43 -15.62
CA GLY A 181 5.67 -13.58 -15.72
C GLY A 181 5.00 -13.64 -14.35
N VAL A 182 4.17 -14.65 -14.11
CA VAL A 182 3.42 -14.81 -12.86
C VAL A 182 3.79 -16.12 -12.19
N TYR A 183 4.38 -16.05 -11.00
CA TYR A 183 4.55 -17.23 -10.17
C TYR A 183 3.22 -17.68 -9.56
N VAL A 184 2.98 -18.96 -9.53
CA VAL A 184 1.83 -19.56 -8.86
C VAL A 184 2.31 -20.47 -7.75
N ILE A 185 1.95 -20.12 -6.51
CA ILE A 185 2.32 -20.86 -5.31
C ILE A 185 1.05 -21.52 -4.75
N ASP A 186 1.11 -22.80 -4.49
CA ASP A 186 0.05 -23.52 -3.77
C ASP A 186 0.10 -23.10 -2.28
N THR A 187 -0.99 -22.53 -1.78
CA THR A 187 -1.00 -21.94 -0.42
C THR A 187 -1.09 -22.98 0.71
N ALA A 188 -1.41 -24.23 0.40
CA ALA A 188 -1.44 -25.30 1.38
C ALA A 188 -0.06 -25.92 1.61
N THR A 189 0.78 -25.95 0.57
CA THR A 189 2.09 -26.60 0.60
C THR A 189 3.27 -25.64 0.57
N ASP A 190 3.02 -24.35 0.28
CA ASP A 190 4.03 -23.29 0.09
C ASP A 190 5.05 -23.67 -1.01
N ARG A 191 4.58 -24.24 -2.10
CA ARG A 191 5.41 -24.64 -3.24
C ARG A 191 5.07 -23.85 -4.49
N LEU A 192 6.08 -23.45 -5.22
CA LEU A 192 5.93 -22.96 -6.60
C LEU A 192 5.46 -24.13 -7.47
N ILE A 193 4.25 -24.03 -8.03
CA ILE A 193 3.64 -25.09 -8.85
C ILE A 193 3.61 -24.72 -10.33
N SER A 194 3.72 -23.44 -10.68
CA SER A 194 3.73 -22.98 -12.08
C SER A 194 4.37 -21.61 -12.19
N THR A 195 4.84 -21.29 -13.38
CA THR A 195 5.17 -19.93 -13.82
C THR A 195 4.40 -19.68 -15.10
N ILE A 196 3.48 -18.72 -15.08
CA ILE A 196 2.65 -18.37 -16.22
C ILE A 196 3.38 -17.30 -17.03
N ASP A 197 3.66 -17.60 -18.30
CA ASP A 197 4.18 -16.64 -19.26
C ASP A 197 3.05 -15.69 -19.69
N VAL A 198 3.30 -14.41 -19.63
CA VAL A 198 2.38 -13.34 -20.08
C VAL A 198 2.89 -12.64 -21.34
N ASN A 199 3.90 -13.20 -22.00
CA ASN A 199 4.57 -12.73 -23.22
C ASN A 199 5.25 -11.36 -23.12
N ASP A 200 5.20 -10.70 -21.98
CA ASP A 200 5.78 -9.39 -21.71
C ASP A 200 6.15 -9.27 -20.23
N ALA A 201 6.77 -8.14 -19.85
CA ALA A 201 7.11 -7.91 -18.46
C ALA A 201 5.83 -7.73 -17.61
N ALA A 202 5.61 -8.63 -16.67
CA ALA A 202 4.60 -8.43 -15.65
C ALA A 202 4.98 -7.24 -14.78
N CYS A 203 4.13 -6.21 -14.70
CA CYS A 203 4.38 -4.99 -13.96
C CYS A 203 3.68 -5.00 -12.60
N THR A 204 2.43 -5.40 -12.59
CA THR A 204 1.61 -5.50 -11.38
C THR A 204 0.52 -6.55 -11.55
N ILE A 205 0.01 -7.02 -10.42
CA ILE A 205 -1.10 -7.98 -10.36
C ILE A 205 -2.18 -7.43 -9.44
N PHE A 206 -3.43 -7.63 -9.82
CA PHE A 206 -4.58 -7.21 -9.03
C PHE A 206 -5.75 -8.18 -9.19
N LYS A 207 -6.71 -8.08 -8.29
CA LYS A 207 -7.87 -8.98 -8.26
C LYS A 207 -9.16 -8.19 -8.35
N VAL A 208 -10.05 -8.62 -9.21
CA VAL A 208 -11.41 -8.09 -9.31
C VAL A 208 -12.38 -9.24 -9.06
N ASN A 209 -12.99 -9.27 -7.89
CA ASN A 209 -13.75 -10.41 -7.39
C ASN A 209 -12.90 -11.69 -7.37
N LYS A 210 -13.23 -12.67 -8.21
CA LYS A 210 -12.47 -13.94 -8.33
C LYS A 210 -11.47 -13.93 -9.48
N GLN A 211 -11.48 -12.89 -10.32
CA GLN A 211 -10.60 -12.77 -11.48
C GLN A 211 -9.25 -12.20 -11.09
N VAL A 212 -8.20 -12.84 -11.53
CA VAL A 212 -6.82 -12.38 -11.38
C VAL A 212 -6.38 -11.71 -12.68
N TRP A 213 -5.89 -10.50 -12.59
CA TRP A 213 -5.45 -9.69 -13.71
C TRP A 213 -4.00 -9.26 -13.52
N VAL A 214 -3.26 -9.23 -14.61
CA VAL A 214 -1.88 -8.76 -14.66
C VAL A 214 -1.82 -7.60 -15.64
N ALA A 215 -1.23 -6.49 -15.20
CA ALA A 215 -0.83 -5.46 -16.13
C ALA A 215 0.57 -5.80 -16.66
N VAL A 216 0.71 -5.80 -17.96
CA VAL A 216 1.97 -6.09 -18.64
C VAL A 216 2.34 -4.93 -19.54
N ASN A 217 3.62 -4.65 -19.62
CA ASN A 217 4.17 -3.77 -20.63
C ASN A 217 5.48 -4.37 -21.18
N SER A 218 5.90 -3.88 -22.31
CA SER A 218 7.10 -4.36 -22.98
C SER A 218 8.41 -3.81 -22.40
N CYS A 219 8.37 -3.13 -21.27
CA CYS A 219 9.58 -2.62 -20.63
C CYS A 219 10.38 -3.77 -20.01
N THR A 220 11.49 -4.11 -20.63
CA THR A 220 12.53 -4.89 -19.96
C THR A 220 13.33 -3.98 -19.03
N TRP A 221 13.85 -4.53 -17.96
CA TRP A 221 14.65 -3.84 -16.97
C TRP A 221 15.73 -2.95 -17.61
N GLY A 222 15.70 -1.65 -17.33
CA GLY A 222 16.71 -0.69 -17.80
C GLY A 222 16.66 -0.34 -19.30
N THR A 223 15.73 -0.89 -20.05
CA THR A 223 15.50 -0.53 -21.46
C THR A 223 14.08 -0.02 -21.63
N PRO A 224 13.84 1.18 -22.19
CA PRO A 224 12.52 1.54 -22.64
C PRO A 224 11.99 0.45 -23.56
N GLY A 225 10.81 -0.07 -23.26
CA GLY A 225 10.24 -1.18 -24.00
C GLY A 225 10.07 -0.88 -25.48
N ALA A 226 10.21 -1.90 -26.26
CA ALA A 226 10.11 -1.81 -27.72
C ALA A 226 8.66 -1.78 -28.23
N SER A 227 7.65 -1.99 -27.37
CA SER A 227 6.24 -1.88 -27.74
C SER A 227 5.53 -0.83 -26.89
N ASP A 228 4.78 0.04 -27.56
CA ASP A 228 3.96 1.05 -26.91
C ASP A 228 2.62 0.47 -26.42
N THR A 229 2.45 -0.85 -26.43
CA THR A 229 1.18 -1.51 -26.09
C THR A 229 1.23 -2.04 -24.67
N GLU A 230 0.56 -1.33 -23.80
CA GLU A 230 0.23 -1.78 -22.46
C GLU A 230 -1.00 -2.68 -22.54
N GLN A 231 -1.02 -3.71 -21.70
CA GLN A 231 -2.08 -4.71 -21.76
C GLN A 231 -2.50 -5.15 -20.37
N PHE A 232 -3.78 -5.49 -20.23
CA PHE A 232 -4.28 -6.33 -19.15
C PHE A 232 -4.41 -7.76 -19.63
N VAL A 233 -3.93 -8.69 -18.83
CA VAL A 233 -4.03 -10.13 -19.08
C VAL A 233 -4.78 -10.76 -17.93
N GLU A 234 -5.94 -11.34 -18.20
CA GLU A 234 -6.64 -12.17 -17.22
C GLU A 234 -5.96 -13.54 -17.13
N ILE A 235 -5.76 -14.01 -15.92
CA ILE A 235 -5.23 -15.35 -15.66
C ILE A 235 -6.38 -16.35 -15.46
N ASP A 236 -6.37 -17.42 -16.22
CA ASP A 236 -7.18 -18.59 -15.90
C ASP A 236 -6.58 -19.30 -14.68
N THR A 237 -7.20 -19.12 -13.52
CA THR A 237 -6.69 -19.60 -12.23
C THR A 237 -6.87 -21.11 -12.03
N GLU A 238 -7.62 -21.79 -12.89
CA GLU A 238 -7.80 -23.25 -12.87
C GLU A 238 -6.77 -23.93 -13.75
N ASN A 239 -6.66 -23.48 -15.01
CA ASN A 239 -5.74 -24.07 -15.98
C ASN A 239 -4.32 -23.48 -15.90
N LEU A 240 -4.11 -22.42 -15.13
CA LEU A 240 -2.84 -21.71 -14.91
C LEU A 240 -2.22 -21.22 -16.23
N VAL A 241 -3.02 -20.54 -17.02
CA VAL A 241 -2.60 -19.95 -18.30
C VAL A 241 -3.07 -18.50 -18.42
N ALA A 242 -2.31 -17.71 -19.17
CA ALA A 242 -2.73 -16.37 -19.56
C ALA A 242 -3.82 -16.43 -20.63
N LYS A 243 -4.87 -15.62 -20.48
CA LYS A 243 -5.89 -15.43 -21.50
C LYS A 243 -5.40 -14.41 -22.56
N THR A 244 -6.20 -14.19 -23.57
CA THR A 244 -5.91 -13.19 -24.62
C THR A 244 -5.76 -11.81 -24.01
N PRO A 245 -4.64 -11.12 -24.25
CA PRO A 245 -4.41 -9.78 -23.74
C PRO A 245 -5.42 -8.77 -24.25
N ILE A 246 -5.76 -7.81 -23.42
CA ILE A 246 -6.59 -6.65 -23.77
C ILE A 246 -5.67 -5.44 -23.83
N ALA A 247 -5.59 -4.78 -24.98
CA ALA A 247 -4.85 -3.53 -25.12
C ALA A 247 -5.49 -2.43 -24.27
N VAL A 248 -4.71 -1.77 -23.46
CA VAL A 248 -5.14 -0.66 -22.61
C VAL A 248 -4.09 0.44 -22.67
N ASN A 249 -4.53 1.68 -22.54
CA ASN A 249 -3.60 2.80 -22.42
C ASN A 249 -3.25 3.00 -20.93
N MET A 250 -2.55 2.03 -20.37
CA MET A 250 -2.09 2.09 -19.01
C MET A 250 -0.57 2.13 -19.00
N ALA A 251 -0.02 3.25 -18.63
CA ALA A 251 1.39 3.33 -18.33
C ALA A 251 1.69 2.64 -16.99
N CYS A 252 2.11 1.39 -17.04
CA CYS A 252 2.69 0.76 -15.87
C CYS A 252 4.07 1.36 -15.60
N GLN A 253 4.29 1.89 -14.40
CA GLN A 253 5.65 2.20 -14.00
C GLN A 253 6.48 0.93 -14.00
N ASN A 254 7.67 1.03 -14.59
CA ASN A 254 8.63 -0.07 -14.51
C ASN A 254 8.96 -0.34 -13.03
N PRO A 255 8.60 -1.49 -12.46
CA PRO A 255 8.86 -1.81 -11.07
C PRO A 255 10.36 -1.87 -10.74
N ALA A 256 11.24 -1.87 -11.72
CA ALA A 256 12.69 -1.87 -11.52
C ALA A 256 13.22 -0.65 -10.75
N TRP A 257 12.60 0.50 -10.89
CA TRP A 257 13.07 1.74 -10.27
C TRP A 257 12.29 2.12 -9.02
N ALA A 258 11.05 1.67 -8.92
CA ALA A 258 10.19 1.99 -7.81
C ALA A 258 9.42 0.72 -7.42
N TRP A 259 9.67 0.25 -6.23
CA TRP A 259 9.01 -0.92 -5.65
C TRP A 259 7.62 -0.59 -5.08
N LYS A 260 7.09 0.54 -5.46
CA LYS A 260 5.78 1.05 -5.03
C LYS A 260 4.65 0.19 -5.53
N LYS A 261 3.53 0.32 -4.86
CA LYS A 261 2.24 -0.15 -5.40
C LYS A 261 2.03 0.46 -6.78
N THR A 262 1.85 -0.37 -7.78
CA THR A 262 1.55 0.03 -9.17
C THR A 262 0.21 -0.50 -9.64
N SER A 263 -0.45 -1.35 -8.85
CA SER A 263 -1.80 -1.84 -9.14
C SER A 263 -2.82 -0.71 -9.17
N PRO A 264 -3.83 -0.80 -10.05
CA PRO A 264 -4.92 0.17 -10.07
C PRO A 264 -5.72 0.13 -8.76
N ALA A 265 -6.40 1.22 -8.45
CA ALA A 265 -7.49 1.19 -7.49
C ALA A 265 -8.68 0.46 -8.11
N VAL A 266 -9.26 -0.49 -7.36
CA VAL A 266 -10.25 -1.43 -7.89
C VAL A 266 -11.61 -1.20 -7.25
N ASP A 267 -12.60 -0.83 -8.07
CA ASP A 267 -14.00 -0.98 -7.72
C ASP A 267 -14.47 -2.38 -8.12
N ALA A 268 -14.37 -3.32 -7.18
CA ALA A 268 -14.72 -4.72 -7.44
C ALA A 268 -16.23 -4.91 -7.68
N GLN A 269 -17.06 -4.07 -7.09
CA GLN A 269 -18.52 -4.15 -7.24
C GLN A 269 -18.95 -3.78 -8.67
N ASN A 270 -18.38 -2.71 -9.20
CA ASN A 270 -18.70 -2.21 -10.54
C ASN A 270 -17.70 -2.68 -11.61
N LYS A 271 -16.66 -3.42 -11.23
CA LYS A 271 -15.56 -3.90 -12.08
C LYS A 271 -14.87 -2.76 -12.83
N VAL A 272 -14.58 -1.70 -12.11
CA VAL A 272 -13.94 -0.51 -12.63
C VAL A 272 -12.54 -0.38 -12.04
N LEU A 273 -11.60 0.04 -12.87
CA LEU A 273 -10.22 0.31 -12.49
C LEU A 273 -9.92 1.80 -12.64
N TYR A 274 -9.19 2.36 -11.67
CA TYR A 274 -8.69 3.73 -11.70
C TYR A 274 -7.17 3.71 -11.57
N TYR A 275 -6.48 4.39 -12.45
CA TYR A 275 -5.01 4.42 -12.47
C TYR A 275 -4.47 5.68 -13.15
N GLY A 276 -3.30 6.10 -12.72
CA GLY A 276 -2.58 7.21 -13.34
C GLY A 276 -1.57 6.70 -14.36
N PRO A 277 -1.22 7.54 -15.32
CA PRO A 277 -0.16 7.24 -16.29
C PRO A 277 1.22 7.22 -15.63
N ALA A 278 2.13 6.41 -16.16
CA ALA A 278 3.49 6.27 -15.63
C ALA A 278 4.38 7.49 -15.86
N ASP A 279 4.06 8.33 -16.78
CA ASP A 279 4.93 9.39 -17.31
C ASP A 279 4.72 10.77 -16.66
N GLY A 280 4.09 10.80 -15.47
CA GLY A 280 3.90 12.03 -14.71
C GLY A 280 2.85 12.98 -15.30
N LYS A 281 1.93 12.48 -16.09
CA LYS A 281 0.75 13.27 -16.51
C LYS A 281 -0.17 13.52 -15.31
N ASN A 282 -0.92 14.60 -15.38
CA ASN A 282 -1.78 15.08 -14.30
C ASN A 282 -3.23 14.61 -14.41
N PHE A 283 -3.45 13.32 -14.66
CA PHE A 283 -4.81 12.78 -14.73
C PHE A 283 -4.88 11.33 -14.22
N ILE A 284 -6.09 10.88 -13.95
CA ILE A 284 -6.43 9.49 -13.65
C ILE A 284 -7.36 8.97 -14.73
N SER A 285 -7.02 7.82 -15.26
CA SER A 285 -7.84 7.09 -16.24
C SER A 285 -8.80 6.13 -15.55
N LYS A 286 -9.89 5.82 -16.24
CA LYS A 286 -10.89 4.85 -15.83
C LYS A 286 -11.03 3.77 -16.89
N TYR A 287 -11.07 2.50 -16.46
CA TYR A 287 -11.33 1.36 -17.33
C TYR A 287 -12.46 0.49 -16.78
N GLU A 288 -13.44 0.16 -17.58
CA GLU A 288 -14.57 -0.70 -17.22
C GLU A 288 -14.35 -2.10 -17.79
N LEU A 289 -14.08 -3.08 -16.93
CA LEU A 289 -13.72 -4.45 -17.35
C LEU A 289 -14.86 -5.18 -18.08
N GLU A 290 -16.13 -4.87 -17.79
CA GLU A 290 -17.27 -5.54 -18.44
C GLU A 290 -17.53 -5.04 -19.86
N THR A 291 -17.38 -3.75 -20.07
CA THR A 291 -17.71 -3.09 -21.33
C THR A 291 -16.50 -2.86 -22.22
N GLY A 292 -15.29 -2.88 -21.64
CA GLY A 292 -14.06 -2.46 -22.27
C GLY A 292 -13.98 -0.94 -22.49
N ALA A 293 -14.88 -0.18 -21.86
CA ALA A 293 -14.89 1.27 -22.00
C ALA A 293 -13.70 1.89 -21.27
N PHE A 294 -12.95 2.70 -21.99
CA PHE A 294 -11.80 3.43 -21.49
C PHE A 294 -12.04 4.94 -21.53
N THR A 295 -11.76 5.61 -20.42
CA THR A 295 -11.79 7.07 -20.33
C THR A 295 -10.42 7.54 -19.86
N GLU A 296 -9.62 8.08 -20.78
CA GLU A 296 -8.23 8.45 -20.52
C GLU A 296 -8.11 9.53 -19.45
N ASN A 297 -8.81 10.58 -19.52
CA ASN A 297 -8.73 11.68 -18.54
C ASN A 297 -10.05 11.74 -17.77
N PHE A 298 -10.30 10.73 -16.95
CA PHE A 298 -11.52 10.67 -16.15
C PHE A 298 -11.51 11.68 -15.01
N ILE A 299 -10.34 11.84 -14.35
CA ILE A 299 -10.10 12.88 -13.35
C ILE A 299 -8.90 13.69 -13.81
N THR A 300 -9.07 15.00 -13.99
CA THR A 300 -7.95 15.93 -14.18
C THR A 300 -7.47 16.38 -12.82
N LEU A 301 -6.22 16.10 -12.48
CA LEU A 301 -5.59 16.58 -11.26
C LEU A 301 -5.32 18.09 -11.37
N PRO A 302 -5.21 18.83 -10.26
CA PRO A 302 -4.88 20.24 -10.29
C PRO A 302 -3.59 20.54 -11.07
N GLU A 303 -3.53 21.72 -11.70
CA GLU A 303 -2.37 22.15 -12.48
C GLU A 303 -1.08 22.09 -11.66
N GLY A 304 -0.05 21.48 -12.23
CA GLY A 304 1.25 21.32 -11.58
C GLY A 304 1.30 20.19 -10.54
N GLN A 305 0.23 19.43 -10.34
CA GLN A 305 0.20 18.29 -9.43
C GLN A 305 0.22 16.96 -10.19
N TYR A 306 0.95 16.00 -9.64
CA TYR A 306 1.17 14.68 -10.23
C TYR A 306 1.11 13.60 -9.16
N MET A 307 0.83 12.37 -9.52
CA MET A 307 1.01 11.22 -8.62
C MET A 307 2.47 10.74 -8.64
N TYR A 308 3.00 10.40 -7.46
CA TYR A 308 4.27 9.70 -7.34
C TYR A 308 4.01 8.18 -7.42
N GLY A 309 3.97 7.64 -8.62
CA GLY A 309 3.45 6.30 -8.87
C GLY A 309 1.92 6.27 -8.92
N ASN A 310 1.33 5.09 -8.76
CA ASN A 310 -0.13 4.94 -8.72
C ASN A 310 -0.64 5.04 -7.28
N VAL A 311 -0.46 6.20 -6.64
CA VAL A 311 -0.83 6.46 -5.24
C VAL A 311 -2.30 6.84 -5.16
N CYS A 312 -3.16 5.89 -5.52
CA CYS A 312 -4.60 6.00 -5.35
C CYS A 312 -5.19 4.69 -4.82
N GLU A 313 -6.28 4.80 -4.08
CA GLU A 313 -7.00 3.67 -3.52
C GLU A 313 -8.49 4.00 -3.47
N LEU A 314 -9.35 3.02 -3.72
CA LEU A 314 -10.77 3.16 -3.54
C LEU A 314 -11.16 2.71 -2.13
N ASP A 315 -11.82 3.57 -1.37
CA ASP A 315 -12.45 3.14 -0.13
C ASP A 315 -13.70 2.29 -0.45
N PRO A 316 -13.68 0.99 -0.19
CA PRO A 316 -14.78 0.10 -0.55
C PRO A 316 -16.07 0.39 0.24
N ASN A 317 -16.00 1.10 1.36
CA ASN A 317 -17.16 1.42 2.19
C ASN A 317 -17.90 2.65 1.68
N THR A 318 -17.18 3.63 1.14
CA THR A 318 -17.71 4.91 0.70
C THR A 318 -17.79 5.07 -0.81
N GLY A 319 -17.00 4.29 -1.56
CA GLY A 319 -16.82 4.45 -2.99
C GLY A 319 -16.03 5.72 -3.38
N ILE A 320 -15.34 6.31 -2.42
CA ILE A 320 -14.48 7.47 -2.63
C ILE A 320 -13.08 7.01 -3.09
N LEU A 321 -12.60 7.58 -4.17
CA LEU A 321 -11.22 7.41 -4.63
C LEU A 321 -10.33 8.41 -3.88
N ILE A 322 -9.33 7.90 -3.21
CA ILE A 322 -8.35 8.63 -2.41
C ILE A 322 -7.08 8.74 -3.22
N VAL A 323 -6.57 9.95 -3.39
CA VAL A 323 -5.40 10.22 -4.25
C VAL A 323 -4.40 11.09 -3.50
N VAL A 324 -3.12 10.76 -3.59
CA VAL A 324 -2.05 11.65 -3.11
C VAL A 324 -1.22 12.14 -4.27
N THR A 325 -1.06 13.47 -4.33
CA THR A 325 -0.29 14.16 -5.36
C THR A 325 0.88 14.94 -4.77
N PHE A 326 1.79 15.34 -5.62
CA PHE A 326 2.89 16.25 -5.32
C PHE A 326 3.12 17.19 -6.50
N GLU A 327 3.78 18.33 -6.28
CA GLU A 327 3.97 19.33 -7.33
C GLU A 327 5.08 18.93 -8.32
N GLN A 328 6.21 18.46 -7.81
CA GLN A 328 7.34 18.01 -8.64
C GLN A 328 8.33 17.21 -7.79
N TYR A 329 9.20 16.48 -8.44
CA TYR A 329 10.29 15.80 -7.76
C TYR A 329 11.19 16.81 -7.01
N GLY A 330 11.37 16.59 -5.71
CA GLY A 330 12.08 17.50 -4.82
C GLY A 330 11.22 18.61 -4.20
N SER A 331 9.91 18.70 -4.50
CA SER A 331 8.98 19.55 -3.75
C SER A 331 8.72 18.97 -2.36
N GLN A 332 8.33 19.85 -1.43
CA GLN A 332 7.83 19.50 -0.11
C GLN A 332 6.30 19.66 0.00
N ASN A 333 5.64 19.97 -1.11
CA ASN A 333 4.21 20.16 -1.18
C ASN A 333 3.53 18.89 -1.72
N TYR A 334 2.76 18.27 -0.87
CA TYR A 334 1.98 17.07 -1.17
C TYR A 334 0.53 17.31 -0.75
N TYR A 335 -0.40 16.73 -1.49
CA TYR A 335 -1.83 16.96 -1.30
C TYR A 335 -2.60 15.65 -1.26
N LEU A 336 -3.56 15.57 -0.35
CA LEU A 336 -4.53 14.49 -0.28
C LEU A 336 -5.86 14.97 -0.89
N HIS A 337 -6.40 14.19 -1.80
CA HIS A 337 -7.63 14.44 -2.53
C HIS A 337 -8.62 13.31 -2.34
N PHE A 338 -9.90 13.64 -2.45
CA PHE A 338 -11.01 12.70 -2.44
C PHE A 338 -11.87 12.94 -3.68
N TYR A 339 -12.16 11.90 -4.45
CA TYR A 339 -13.01 12.00 -5.63
C TYR A 339 -14.17 11.02 -5.54
N ASN A 340 -15.36 11.43 -5.95
CA ASN A 340 -16.51 10.57 -6.04
C ASN A 340 -16.47 9.71 -7.32
N LYS A 341 -17.42 8.79 -7.46
CA LYS A 341 -17.54 7.89 -8.63
C LYS A 341 -17.75 8.60 -9.97
N ASN A 342 -18.09 9.89 -9.99
CA ASN A 342 -18.22 10.69 -11.20
C ASN A 342 -16.92 11.43 -11.56
N GLY A 343 -15.85 11.28 -10.75
CA GLY A 343 -14.59 11.99 -10.92
C GLY A 343 -14.59 13.41 -10.38
N GLU A 344 -15.61 13.80 -9.60
CA GLU A 344 -15.70 15.12 -8.98
C GLU A 344 -15.01 15.12 -7.62
N GLU A 345 -14.22 16.16 -7.33
CA GLU A 345 -13.54 16.30 -6.05
C GLU A 345 -14.55 16.54 -4.91
N VAL A 346 -14.38 15.83 -3.82
CA VAL A 346 -15.22 15.91 -2.63
C VAL A 346 -14.50 16.68 -1.53
N GLY A 347 -14.96 17.89 -1.27
CA GLY A 347 -14.29 18.81 -0.35
C GLY A 347 -13.13 19.55 -1.02
N GLU A 348 -12.25 20.11 -0.20
CA GLU A 348 -11.05 20.79 -0.64
C GLU A 348 -9.85 19.85 -0.51
N GLN A 349 -8.88 19.97 -1.40
CA GLN A 349 -7.61 19.27 -1.26
C GLN A 349 -6.92 19.62 0.08
N ILE A 350 -6.25 18.67 0.67
CA ILE A 350 -5.57 18.84 1.96
C ILE A 350 -4.06 18.92 1.71
N LEU A 351 -3.49 20.11 1.90
CA LEU A 351 -2.03 20.28 1.88
C LEU A 351 -1.43 19.62 3.12
N LEU A 352 -0.50 18.68 2.89
CA LEU A 352 0.23 18.03 3.96
C LEU A 352 1.28 18.97 4.56
N GLU A 353 1.69 18.72 5.81
CA GLU A 353 2.84 19.39 6.43
C GLU A 353 4.06 19.35 5.49
N SER A 354 4.77 20.46 5.37
CA SER A 354 5.95 20.57 4.49
C SER A 354 7.04 19.58 4.89
N ASN A 355 7.30 18.62 4.02
CA ASN A 355 8.35 17.61 4.18
C ASN A 355 8.55 16.88 2.85
N TYR A 356 9.65 16.13 2.72
CA TYR A 356 9.91 15.23 1.61
C TYR A 356 9.25 13.86 1.88
N TRP A 357 7.93 13.77 1.74
CA TRP A 357 7.17 12.58 2.09
C TRP A 357 7.37 11.40 1.11
N PHE A 358 7.41 11.68 -0.18
CA PHE A 358 7.42 10.65 -1.22
C PHE A 358 6.42 9.52 -0.93
N PRO A 359 5.11 9.77 -0.97
CA PRO A 359 4.09 8.79 -0.64
C PRO A 359 4.16 7.60 -1.59
N ALA A 360 4.36 6.41 -1.06
CA ALA A 360 4.44 5.19 -1.85
C ALA A 360 3.08 4.57 -2.12
N MET A 361 2.17 4.64 -1.13
CA MET A 361 0.82 4.13 -1.25
C MET A 361 -0.13 4.76 -0.23
N VAL A 362 -1.41 4.65 -0.51
CA VAL A 362 -2.51 4.84 0.44
C VAL A 362 -3.13 3.50 0.80
N MET A 363 -3.63 3.39 2.02
CA MET A 363 -4.32 2.20 2.51
C MET A 363 -5.48 2.63 3.40
N VAL A 364 -6.69 2.17 3.08
CA VAL A 364 -7.87 2.43 3.92
C VAL A 364 -7.70 1.69 5.23
N ALA A 365 -7.90 2.39 6.35
CA ALA A 365 -7.77 1.79 7.67
C ALA A 365 -8.89 0.76 7.93
N PRO A 366 -8.64 -0.26 8.76
CA PRO A 366 -9.69 -1.17 9.15
C PRO A 366 -10.78 -0.39 9.90
N THR A 367 -12.03 -0.52 9.46
CA THR A 367 -13.15 0.08 10.18
C THR A 367 -13.33 -0.61 11.53
N SER A 368 -13.62 0.16 12.57
CA SER A 368 -13.86 -0.37 13.93
C SER A 368 -15.15 -1.20 14.06
N GLN A 369 -15.88 -1.40 12.98
CA GLN A 369 -17.02 -2.31 12.96
C GLN A 369 -16.50 -3.73 12.78
N SER A 370 -16.67 -4.52 13.83
CA SER A 370 -16.50 -5.97 13.77
C SER A 370 -17.20 -6.52 12.53
N PRO A 371 -16.60 -7.46 11.79
CA PRO A 371 -17.25 -8.07 10.67
C PRO A 371 -18.51 -8.77 11.15
N THR A 372 -19.67 -8.13 10.96
CA THR A 372 -20.93 -8.84 11.01
C THR A 372 -20.95 -9.75 9.81
N GLY A 373 -20.71 -11.05 10.09
CA GLY A 373 -21.06 -12.20 9.30
C GLY A 373 -21.01 -12.03 7.78
N ILE A 374 -19.92 -12.53 7.21
CA ILE A 374 -19.91 -12.89 5.79
C ILE A 374 -20.77 -14.16 5.69
N SER A 375 -21.97 -14.01 5.15
CA SER A 375 -22.73 -15.13 4.61
C SER A 375 -22.37 -15.34 3.16
#